data_5da9b3b7f871ebbc7ef857cc018fdc44
#
_entry.id   5da9b3b7f871ebbc7ef857cc018fdc44
#
_cell.length_a   1.000
_cell.length_b   1.000
_cell.length_c   1.000
_cell.angle_alpha   90.00
_cell.angle_beta   90.00
_cell.angle_gamma   90.00
#
_symmetry.space_group_name_H-M   'P 1'
#
loop_
_entity.id
_entity.type
_entity.pdbx_description
1 polymer ?
#
loop_
_entity_poly.entity_id
_entity_poly.type
_entity_poly.pdbx_seq_one_letter_code
_entity_poly.pdbx_strand_id
1 'polypeptide(L)'
;MKEATARQIADMKMQTIGVEVEMYGITRRDAAGIAADFFGTGRFVDTAHRNGYYTWSAWDAKGREWKFQRDISIDAAGSAEQTELVTPILRYEDIELLQELLRRLRRAGAKSNPAHMCGVHIHIGKGDHTAKTLRNLANLMASHESLLIAAMRIDQSRLGRYCRTVNRTFLDRLNKEKPQTMEKLADIWYEGNSAREGREHHYNGSRYHCLYVQ
;
A
#
# COMPACT_ATOMS: atom_id res chain seq x y z
N MET A 1 -13.31 -6.43 -29.04
CA MET A 1 -12.66 -6.94 -27.82
C MET A 1 -13.31 -8.29 -27.51
N LYS A 2 -12.53 -9.36 -27.28
CA LYS A 2 -13.10 -10.69 -27.05
C LYS A 2 -13.85 -10.67 -25.71
N GLU A 3 -14.97 -11.37 -25.59
CA GLU A 3 -15.83 -11.44 -24.41
C GLU A 3 -15.07 -11.80 -23.12
N ALA A 4 -14.13 -12.75 -23.21
CA ALA A 4 -13.23 -13.12 -22.12
C ALA A 4 -12.41 -11.93 -21.57
N THR A 5 -11.94 -11.03 -22.45
CA THR A 5 -11.17 -9.85 -22.05
C THR A 5 -12.05 -8.83 -21.32
N ALA A 6 -13.29 -8.65 -21.74
CA ALA A 6 -14.25 -7.73 -21.08
C ALA A 6 -14.57 -8.23 -19.67
N ARG A 7 -14.76 -9.53 -19.49
CA ARG A 7 -14.98 -10.15 -18.17
C ARG A 7 -13.77 -9.97 -17.25
N GLN A 8 -12.55 -10.23 -17.74
CA GLN A 8 -11.33 -10.06 -16.96
C GLN A 8 -11.14 -8.60 -16.48
N ILE A 9 -11.47 -7.62 -17.35
CA ILE A 9 -11.43 -6.20 -16.96
C ILE A 9 -12.48 -5.89 -15.90
N ALA A 10 -13.69 -6.45 -16.01
CA ALA A 10 -14.74 -6.26 -15.01
C ALA A 10 -14.31 -6.86 -13.65
N ASP A 11 -13.78 -8.08 -13.65
CA ASP A 11 -13.28 -8.75 -12.45
C ASP A 11 -12.13 -7.98 -11.79
N MET A 12 -11.19 -7.45 -12.58
CA MET A 12 -10.12 -6.58 -12.09
C MET A 12 -10.66 -5.34 -11.39
N LYS A 13 -11.68 -4.68 -11.96
CA LYS A 13 -12.29 -3.48 -11.39
C LYS A 13 -13.04 -3.74 -10.08
N MET A 14 -13.39 -4.99 -9.80
CA MET A 14 -14.03 -5.40 -8.57
C MET A 14 -13.05 -5.69 -7.43
N GLN A 15 -11.75 -5.74 -7.70
CA GLN A 15 -10.74 -5.92 -6.65
C GLN A 15 -10.77 -4.78 -5.64
N THR A 16 -10.54 -5.12 -4.38
CA THR A 16 -10.40 -4.15 -3.30
C THR A 16 -8.97 -3.64 -3.24
N ILE A 17 -8.82 -2.35 -2.96
CA ILE A 17 -7.53 -1.67 -2.91
C ILE A 17 -7.46 -0.89 -1.59
N GLY A 18 -6.31 -0.90 -0.93
CA GLY A 18 -5.94 0.02 0.14
C GLY A 18 -4.68 0.78 -0.28
N VAL A 19 -4.58 2.05 0.04
CA VAL A 19 -3.40 2.87 -0.29
C VAL A 19 -2.95 3.63 0.95
N GLU A 20 -1.64 3.56 1.22
CA GLU A 20 -0.98 4.39 2.22
C GLU A 20 -0.03 5.34 1.49
N VAL A 21 -0.07 6.62 1.85
CA VAL A 21 0.79 7.64 1.24
C VAL A 21 1.46 8.44 2.35
N GLU A 22 2.77 8.28 2.45
CA GLU A 22 3.59 9.02 3.39
C GLU A 22 3.92 10.41 2.83
N MET A 23 3.79 11.43 3.69
CA MET A 23 4.01 12.83 3.32
C MET A 23 4.50 13.68 4.48
N TYR A 24 5.17 14.79 4.14
CA TYR A 24 5.62 15.82 5.06
C TYR A 24 5.21 17.21 4.55
N GLY A 25 5.43 18.27 5.36
CA GLY A 25 5.10 19.66 5.00
C GLY A 25 3.61 19.98 5.13
N ILE A 26 2.83 19.10 5.73
CA ILE A 26 1.43 19.30 6.09
C ILE A 26 1.15 18.56 7.39
N THR A 27 0.38 19.16 8.28
CA THR A 27 -0.02 18.49 9.52
C THR A 27 -1.16 17.49 9.26
N ARG A 28 -1.23 16.45 10.07
CA ARG A 28 -2.34 15.46 10.01
C ARG A 28 -3.70 16.12 10.13
N ARG A 29 -3.81 17.15 11.02
CA ARG A 29 -5.05 17.91 11.20
C ARG A 29 -5.45 18.66 9.94
N ASP A 30 -4.51 19.40 9.34
CA ASP A 30 -4.80 20.21 8.15
C ASP A 30 -5.12 19.29 6.95
N ALA A 31 -4.40 18.17 6.81
CA ALA A 31 -4.68 17.18 5.78
C ALA A 31 -6.09 16.58 5.92
N ALA A 32 -6.51 16.24 7.15
CA ALA A 32 -7.86 15.75 7.41
C ALA A 32 -8.93 16.82 7.15
N GLY A 33 -8.68 18.08 7.49
CA GLY A 33 -9.57 19.20 7.19
C GLY A 33 -9.77 19.38 5.69
N ILE A 34 -8.67 19.39 4.91
CA ILE A 34 -8.71 19.49 3.44
C ILE A 34 -9.48 18.31 2.83
N ALA A 35 -9.30 17.10 3.38
CA ALA A 35 -10.04 15.93 2.92
C ALA A 35 -11.54 16.06 3.20
N ALA A 36 -11.93 16.51 4.40
CA ALA A 36 -13.33 16.73 4.78
C ALA A 36 -14.02 17.77 3.87
N ASP A 37 -13.31 18.86 3.57
CA ASP A 37 -13.79 19.91 2.65
C ASP A 37 -13.91 19.37 1.22
N PHE A 38 -12.91 18.60 0.79
CA PHE A 38 -12.94 17.96 -0.54
C PHE A 38 -14.10 16.98 -0.71
N PHE A 39 -14.40 16.20 0.32
CA PHE A 39 -15.54 15.28 0.33
C PHE A 39 -16.89 15.97 0.49
N GLY A 40 -16.90 17.27 0.79
CA GLY A 40 -18.12 18.06 1.02
C GLY A 40 -18.83 17.72 2.32
N THR A 41 -18.17 17.01 3.24
CA THR A 41 -18.76 16.60 4.51
C THR A 41 -18.45 17.55 5.65
N GLY A 42 -17.35 18.32 5.55
CA GLY A 42 -16.82 19.15 6.62
C GLY A 42 -16.49 18.36 7.90
N ARG A 43 -16.56 17.04 7.85
CA ARG A 43 -16.41 16.19 9.03
C ARG A 43 -15.00 15.64 9.14
N PHE A 44 -14.23 16.20 10.11
CA PHE A 44 -12.95 15.62 10.53
C PHE A 44 -12.79 15.75 12.05
N VAL A 45 -12.14 14.77 12.66
CA VAL A 45 -12.06 14.65 14.13
C VAL A 45 -10.71 14.04 14.51
N ASP A 46 -10.17 14.47 15.67
CA ASP A 46 -9.08 13.75 16.33
C ASP A 46 -9.56 12.37 16.82
N THR A 47 -8.96 11.34 16.28
CA THR A 47 -9.25 9.95 16.64
C THR A 47 -8.03 9.23 17.24
N ALA A 48 -7.04 9.98 17.72
CA ALA A 48 -5.80 9.46 18.29
C ALA A 48 -6.03 8.47 19.45
N HIS A 49 -7.09 8.68 20.22
CA HIS A 49 -7.48 7.78 21.33
C HIS A 49 -7.85 6.36 20.90
N ARG A 50 -8.13 6.13 19.60
CA ARG A 50 -8.55 4.81 19.10
C ARG A 50 -7.37 3.87 18.77
N ASN A 51 -6.23 4.43 18.37
CA ASN A 51 -5.12 3.61 17.86
C ASN A 51 -3.72 4.02 18.33
N GLY A 52 -3.59 5.10 19.08
CA GLY A 52 -2.29 5.57 19.58
C GLY A 52 -1.35 6.20 18.53
N TYR A 53 -1.79 6.32 17.26
CA TYR A 53 -0.98 6.88 16.16
C TYR A 53 -1.21 8.37 15.93
N TYR A 54 -1.73 9.11 16.92
CA TYR A 54 -2.01 10.54 16.79
C TYR A 54 -2.82 10.86 15.53
N THR A 55 -3.86 10.09 15.27
CA THR A 55 -4.64 10.09 14.04
C THR A 55 -5.68 11.19 14.02
N TRP A 56 -5.79 11.87 12.89
CA TRP A 56 -6.95 12.67 12.50
C TRP A 56 -7.71 11.89 11.40
N SER A 57 -9.02 11.84 11.52
CA SER A 57 -9.86 11.14 10.54
C SER A 57 -10.81 12.10 9.85
N ALA A 58 -11.02 11.91 8.55
CA ALA A 58 -12.05 12.55 7.76
C ALA A 58 -12.99 11.50 7.18
N TRP A 59 -14.24 11.86 6.88
CA TRP A 59 -15.22 10.93 6.28
C TRP A 59 -15.65 11.44 4.93
N ASP A 60 -15.71 10.53 3.96
CA ASP A 60 -16.26 10.83 2.64
C ASP A 60 -17.79 10.76 2.60
N ALA A 61 -18.38 11.10 1.45
CA ALA A 61 -19.83 11.08 1.26
C ALA A 61 -20.46 9.67 1.37
N LYS A 62 -19.66 8.60 1.23
CA LYS A 62 -20.08 7.22 1.45
C LYS A 62 -19.99 6.82 2.94
N GLY A 63 -19.54 7.72 3.82
CA GLY A 63 -19.32 7.48 5.24
C GLY A 63 -18.08 6.67 5.58
N ARG A 64 -17.16 6.49 4.63
CA ARG A 64 -15.90 5.77 4.84
C ARG A 64 -14.88 6.66 5.52
N GLU A 65 -14.12 6.10 6.46
CA GLU A 65 -13.10 6.80 7.24
C GLU A 65 -11.76 6.85 6.50
N TRP A 66 -11.23 8.04 6.26
CA TRP A 66 -9.90 8.33 5.74
C TRP A 66 -9.04 8.81 6.89
N LYS A 67 -7.91 8.12 7.15
CA LYS A 67 -7.08 8.39 8.32
C LYS A 67 -5.81 9.11 7.91
N PHE A 68 -5.42 10.09 8.71
CA PHE A 68 -4.14 10.78 8.63
C PHE A 68 -3.42 10.50 9.95
N GLN A 69 -2.52 9.54 9.93
CA GLN A 69 -1.84 9.04 11.11
C GLN A 69 -0.36 9.40 11.12
N ARG A 70 0.27 9.26 12.28
CA ARG A 70 1.70 9.50 12.41
C ARG A 70 2.47 8.26 11.96
N ASP A 71 3.40 8.45 11.04
CA ASP A 71 4.49 7.51 10.81
C ASP A 71 5.80 8.16 11.26
N ILE A 72 6.44 7.55 12.26
CA ILE A 72 7.69 8.03 12.85
C ILE A 72 8.90 7.90 11.92
N SER A 73 8.81 7.11 10.86
CA SER A 73 9.88 6.94 9.87
C SER A 73 10.04 8.16 8.97
N ILE A 74 9.00 8.99 8.83
CA ILE A 74 9.00 10.18 7.98
C ILE A 74 9.92 11.24 8.58
N ASP A 75 10.90 11.69 7.78
CA ASP A 75 11.75 12.81 8.11
C ASP A 75 11.02 14.14 7.79
N ALA A 76 10.53 14.81 8.83
CA ALA A 76 9.77 16.04 8.75
C ALA A 76 10.30 17.09 9.76
N ALA A 77 9.99 18.35 9.54
CA ALA A 77 10.40 19.45 10.42
C ALA A 77 9.87 19.32 11.87
N GLY A 78 8.73 18.65 12.01
CA GLY A 78 8.13 18.37 13.31
C GLY A 78 7.23 17.14 13.28
N SER A 79 7.01 16.55 14.45
CA SER A 79 6.21 15.32 14.57
C SER A 79 4.75 15.48 14.10
N ALA A 80 4.22 16.70 14.07
CA ALA A 80 2.89 16.98 13.55
C ALA A 80 2.80 16.82 12.03
N GLU A 81 3.92 17.00 11.32
CA GLU A 81 4.02 16.87 9.86
C GLU A 81 4.48 15.48 9.39
N GLN A 82 4.72 14.54 10.31
CA GLN A 82 4.89 13.14 10.00
C GLN A 82 3.53 12.56 9.68
N THR A 83 3.08 12.67 8.42
CA THR A 83 1.70 12.39 8.02
C THR A 83 1.66 11.24 7.03
N GLU A 84 0.92 10.21 7.38
CA GLU A 84 0.58 9.10 6.50
C GLU A 84 -0.93 9.11 6.26
N LEU A 85 -1.34 9.25 5.01
CA LEU A 85 -2.71 9.00 4.60
C LEU A 85 -2.93 7.49 4.48
N VAL A 86 -3.89 6.96 5.24
CA VAL A 86 -4.38 5.58 5.10
C VAL A 86 -5.82 5.63 4.60
N THR A 87 -6.04 5.09 3.40
CA THR A 87 -7.36 5.07 2.79
C THR A 87 -8.27 4.01 3.42
N PRO A 88 -9.60 4.17 3.35
CA PRO A 88 -10.50 3.04 3.52
C PRO A 88 -10.30 2.01 2.39
N ILE A 89 -11.04 0.92 2.44
CA ILE A 89 -11.11 -0.02 1.31
C ILE A 89 -11.72 0.71 0.11
N LEU A 90 -10.95 0.77 -0.96
CA LEU A 90 -11.31 1.40 -2.24
C LEU A 90 -11.56 0.34 -3.32
N ARG A 91 -12.14 0.79 -4.43
CA ARG A 91 -12.28 0.05 -5.68
C ARG A 91 -11.74 0.89 -6.84
N TYR A 92 -11.70 0.31 -8.03
CA TYR A 92 -11.22 0.99 -9.24
C TYR A 92 -11.90 2.35 -9.47
N GLU A 93 -13.21 2.45 -9.21
CA GLU A 93 -13.99 3.68 -9.35
C GLU A 93 -13.57 4.81 -8.39
N ASP A 94 -12.90 4.48 -7.29
CA ASP A 94 -12.44 5.45 -6.29
C ASP A 94 -11.04 6.02 -6.60
N ILE A 95 -10.35 5.50 -7.64
CA ILE A 95 -8.97 5.92 -7.95
C ILE A 95 -8.88 7.41 -8.29
N GLU A 96 -9.82 7.92 -9.08
CA GLU A 96 -9.84 9.35 -9.44
C GLU A 96 -10.10 10.24 -8.22
N LEU A 97 -10.97 9.79 -7.30
CA LEU A 97 -11.23 10.47 -6.02
C LEU A 97 -9.93 10.59 -5.21
N LEU A 98 -9.20 9.47 -5.05
CA LEU A 98 -7.92 9.45 -4.35
C LEU A 98 -6.90 10.39 -5.02
N GLN A 99 -6.76 10.32 -6.33
CA GLN A 99 -5.81 11.14 -7.06
C GLN A 99 -6.11 12.65 -6.91
N GLU A 100 -7.38 13.05 -6.95
CA GLU A 100 -7.73 14.46 -6.79
C GLU A 100 -7.52 14.92 -5.34
N LEU A 101 -7.80 14.09 -4.34
CA LEU A 101 -7.44 14.39 -2.95
C LEU A 101 -5.94 14.64 -2.82
N LEU A 102 -5.10 13.75 -3.35
CA LEU A 102 -3.65 13.89 -3.31
C LEU A 102 -3.16 15.16 -4.02
N ARG A 103 -3.79 15.56 -5.14
CA ARG A 103 -3.48 16.84 -5.81
C ARG A 103 -3.80 18.04 -4.92
N ARG A 104 -4.91 18.00 -4.17
CA ARG A 104 -5.29 19.07 -3.23
C ARG A 104 -4.33 19.16 -2.06
N LEU A 105 -3.98 18.04 -1.46
CA LEU A 105 -2.98 17.96 -0.39
C LEU A 105 -1.64 18.54 -0.87
N ARG A 106 -1.21 18.16 -2.08
CA ARG A 106 0.02 18.70 -2.68
C ARG A 106 -0.03 20.22 -2.88
N ARG A 107 -1.15 20.77 -3.37
CA ARG A 107 -1.33 22.22 -3.52
C ARG A 107 -1.30 22.96 -2.18
N ALA A 108 -1.69 22.29 -1.10
CA ALA A 108 -1.66 22.80 0.26
C ALA A 108 -0.29 22.66 0.95
N GLY A 109 0.72 22.12 0.25
CA GLY A 109 2.09 22.04 0.77
C GLY A 109 2.59 20.63 1.08
N ALA A 110 1.74 19.61 1.02
CA ALA A 110 2.17 18.21 1.21
C ALA A 110 3.21 17.82 0.16
N LYS A 111 4.25 17.14 0.61
CA LYS A 111 5.34 16.61 -0.22
C LYS A 111 5.55 15.15 0.16
N SER A 112 5.90 14.32 -0.85
CA SER A 112 6.33 12.94 -0.65
C SER A 112 7.64 12.75 -1.43
N ASN A 113 8.72 12.44 -0.73
CA ASN A 113 10.04 12.35 -1.33
C ASN A 113 10.84 11.24 -0.63
N PRO A 114 11.52 10.34 -1.39
CA PRO A 114 12.38 9.31 -0.83
C PRO A 114 13.48 9.83 0.10
N ALA A 115 14.02 11.03 -0.16
CA ALA A 115 15.01 11.67 0.71
C ALA A 115 14.48 12.00 2.12
N HIS A 116 13.17 12.13 2.25
CA HIS A 116 12.44 12.30 3.52
C HIS A 116 11.79 11.01 4.02
N MET A 117 12.29 9.88 3.57
CA MET A 117 11.84 8.53 3.92
C MET A 117 10.39 8.21 3.51
N CYS A 118 9.76 9.05 2.69
CA CYS A 118 8.39 8.84 2.24
C CYS A 118 8.28 7.78 1.14
N GLY A 119 7.22 6.98 1.21
CA GLY A 119 6.85 5.96 0.23
C GLY A 119 5.36 5.92 -0.04
N VAL A 120 4.97 5.00 -0.91
CA VAL A 120 3.57 4.68 -1.19
C VAL A 120 3.41 3.16 -1.09
N HIS A 121 2.45 2.71 -0.29
CA HIS A 121 2.06 1.30 -0.21
C HIS A 121 0.71 1.11 -0.89
N ILE A 122 0.62 0.10 -1.74
CA ILE A 122 -0.62 -0.27 -2.42
C ILE A 122 -0.96 -1.71 -2.03
N HIS A 123 -2.04 -1.85 -1.27
CA HIS A 123 -2.59 -3.13 -0.87
C HIS A 123 -3.64 -3.57 -1.89
N ILE A 124 -3.58 -4.81 -2.33
CA ILE A 124 -4.60 -5.41 -3.19
C ILE A 124 -5.21 -6.58 -2.43
N GLY A 125 -6.54 -6.57 -2.29
CA GLY A 125 -7.24 -7.63 -1.60
C GLY A 125 -6.98 -8.98 -2.26
N LYS A 126 -6.70 -10.00 -1.45
CA LYS A 126 -6.43 -11.37 -1.93
C LYS A 126 -7.54 -11.94 -2.81
N GLY A 127 -8.81 -11.58 -2.53
CA GLY A 127 -9.95 -12.15 -3.25
C GLY A 127 -9.88 -13.69 -3.28
N ASP A 128 -10.16 -14.26 -4.43
CA ASP A 128 -10.15 -15.71 -4.67
C ASP A 128 -8.78 -16.26 -5.11
N HIS A 129 -7.71 -15.49 -4.91
CA HIS A 129 -6.37 -15.96 -5.23
C HIS A 129 -6.00 -17.21 -4.43
N THR A 130 -5.54 -18.22 -5.14
CA THR A 130 -4.99 -19.47 -4.59
C THR A 130 -3.47 -19.40 -4.53
N ALA A 131 -2.83 -20.34 -3.84
CA ALA A 131 -1.36 -20.45 -3.85
C ALA A 131 -0.78 -20.55 -5.27
N LYS A 132 -1.49 -21.24 -6.20
CA LYS A 132 -1.10 -21.32 -7.59
C LYS A 132 -1.15 -19.96 -8.30
N THR A 133 -2.20 -19.19 -8.11
CA THR A 133 -2.34 -17.88 -8.78
C THR A 133 -1.38 -16.86 -8.19
N LEU A 134 -1.12 -16.89 -6.87
CA LEU A 134 -0.10 -16.05 -6.24
C LEU A 134 1.32 -16.41 -6.68
N ARG A 135 1.62 -17.72 -6.87
CA ARG A 135 2.89 -18.14 -7.49
C ARG A 135 3.05 -17.54 -8.89
N ASN A 136 1.98 -17.62 -9.70
CA ASN A 136 2.01 -17.03 -11.04
C ASN A 136 2.21 -15.51 -11.00
N LEU A 137 1.56 -14.82 -10.06
CA LEU A 137 1.72 -13.40 -9.84
C LEU A 137 3.18 -13.06 -9.47
N ALA A 138 3.79 -13.79 -8.53
CA ALA A 138 5.19 -13.59 -8.15
C ALA A 138 6.14 -13.73 -9.36
N ASN A 139 5.93 -14.74 -10.21
CA ASN A 139 6.73 -14.91 -11.43
C ASN A 139 6.48 -13.81 -12.46
N LEU A 140 5.23 -13.39 -12.64
CA LEU A 140 4.87 -12.28 -13.53
C LEU A 140 5.53 -10.98 -13.07
N MET A 141 5.41 -10.65 -11.79
CA MET A 141 6.04 -9.47 -11.20
C MET A 141 7.57 -9.52 -11.38
N ALA A 142 8.22 -10.62 -11.05
CA ALA A 142 9.66 -10.79 -11.19
C ALA A 142 10.14 -10.64 -12.66
N SER A 143 9.35 -11.13 -13.62
CA SER A 143 9.70 -11.01 -15.05
C SER A 143 9.54 -9.58 -15.60
N HIS A 144 8.77 -8.72 -14.92
CA HIS A 144 8.49 -7.35 -15.34
C HIS A 144 9.04 -6.28 -14.37
N GLU A 145 9.80 -6.68 -13.36
CA GLU A 145 10.27 -5.77 -12.30
C GLU A 145 11.02 -4.55 -12.84
N SER A 146 11.94 -4.75 -13.77
CA SER A 146 12.72 -3.65 -14.36
C SER A 146 11.82 -2.63 -15.08
N LEU A 147 10.79 -3.11 -15.77
CA LEU A 147 9.80 -2.26 -16.43
C LEU A 147 8.96 -1.49 -15.40
N LEU A 148 8.50 -2.17 -14.34
CA LEU A 148 7.72 -1.55 -13.27
C LEU A 148 8.53 -0.49 -12.52
N ILE A 149 9.78 -0.80 -12.16
CA ILE A 149 10.72 0.12 -11.52
C ILE A 149 10.90 1.39 -12.37
N ALA A 150 11.12 1.21 -13.67
CA ALA A 150 11.28 2.34 -14.60
C ALA A 150 9.99 3.15 -14.77
N ALA A 151 8.85 2.48 -14.97
CA ALA A 151 7.55 3.12 -15.17
C ALA A 151 7.09 3.92 -13.95
N MET A 152 7.29 3.37 -12.74
CA MET A 152 6.95 4.02 -11.48
C MET A 152 8.03 4.99 -11.00
N ARG A 153 9.17 5.09 -11.71
CA ARG A 153 10.32 5.93 -11.34
C ARG A 153 10.79 5.70 -9.90
N ILE A 154 10.88 4.44 -9.51
CA ILE A 154 11.33 4.09 -8.16
C ILE A 154 12.76 4.59 -7.97
N ASP A 155 12.98 5.35 -6.90
CA ASP A 155 14.30 5.89 -6.58
C ASP A 155 15.29 4.77 -6.27
N GLN A 156 16.53 4.89 -6.81
CA GLN A 156 17.56 3.88 -6.66
C GLN A 156 17.95 3.62 -5.21
N SER A 157 17.87 4.64 -4.34
CA SER A 157 18.12 4.50 -2.90
C SER A 157 17.12 3.58 -2.20
N ARG A 158 15.91 3.45 -2.77
CA ARG A 158 14.85 2.58 -2.23
C ARG A 158 15.01 1.12 -2.64
N LEU A 159 15.60 0.85 -3.81
CA LEU A 159 15.76 -0.51 -4.34
C LEU A 159 16.66 -1.40 -3.47
N GLY A 160 17.64 -0.81 -2.80
CA GLY A 160 18.53 -1.55 -1.90
C GLY A 160 17.92 -1.85 -0.52
N ARG A 161 16.82 -1.19 -0.14
CA ARG A 161 16.31 -1.23 1.23
C ARG A 161 14.82 -1.54 1.34
N TYR A 162 13.95 -0.72 0.75
CA TYR A 162 12.50 -0.77 0.96
C TYR A 162 11.71 -1.34 -0.22
N CYS A 163 12.27 -1.31 -1.43
CA CYS A 163 11.67 -1.79 -2.66
C CYS A 163 12.58 -2.82 -3.33
N ARG A 164 13.12 -3.77 -2.57
CA ARG A 164 14.00 -4.81 -3.12
C ARG A 164 13.25 -5.62 -4.18
N THR A 165 13.97 -6.07 -5.18
CA THR A 165 13.45 -6.99 -6.19
C THR A 165 13.09 -8.33 -5.58
N VAL A 166 12.26 -9.10 -6.26
CA VAL A 166 11.88 -10.45 -5.82
C VAL A 166 13.14 -11.33 -5.71
N ASN A 167 13.30 -12.00 -4.58
CA ASN A 167 14.46 -12.85 -4.31
C ASN A 167 14.45 -14.07 -5.24
N ARG A 168 15.57 -14.31 -5.94
CA ARG A 168 15.74 -15.45 -6.85
C ARG A 168 15.58 -16.79 -6.15
N THR A 169 16.19 -16.95 -4.98
CA THR A 169 16.10 -18.18 -4.18
C THR A 169 14.65 -18.48 -3.80
N PHE A 170 13.89 -17.44 -3.45
CA PHE A 170 12.45 -17.57 -3.20
C PHE A 170 11.72 -18.06 -4.45
N LEU A 171 11.95 -17.46 -5.61
CA LEU A 171 11.29 -17.87 -6.86
C LEU A 171 11.64 -19.30 -7.26
N ASP A 172 12.91 -19.68 -7.15
CA ASP A 172 13.38 -21.04 -7.48
C ASP A 172 12.70 -22.06 -6.57
N ARG A 173 12.64 -21.78 -5.28
CA ARG A 173 11.95 -22.63 -4.31
C ARG A 173 10.45 -22.70 -4.59
N LEU A 174 9.81 -21.56 -4.82
CA LEU A 174 8.39 -21.45 -5.15
C LEU A 174 8.01 -22.26 -6.40
N ASN A 175 8.87 -22.22 -7.43
CA ASN A 175 8.66 -22.94 -8.68
C ASN A 175 8.99 -24.44 -8.59
N LYS A 176 9.94 -24.81 -7.74
CA LYS A 176 10.28 -26.21 -7.47
C LYS A 176 9.19 -26.91 -6.65
N GLU A 177 8.80 -26.31 -5.53
CA GLU A 177 7.87 -26.91 -4.57
C GLU A 177 6.40 -26.81 -5.03
N LYS A 178 6.05 -25.82 -5.83
CA LYS A 178 4.70 -25.60 -6.39
C LYS A 178 3.59 -25.71 -5.32
N PRO A 179 3.59 -24.86 -4.31
CA PRO A 179 2.68 -24.97 -3.17
C PRO A 179 1.22 -25.01 -3.63
N GLN A 180 0.44 -25.93 -3.06
CA GLN A 180 -0.99 -26.09 -3.36
C GLN A 180 -1.88 -25.39 -2.31
N THR A 181 -1.33 -25.03 -1.14
CA THR A 181 -2.06 -24.39 -0.07
C THR A 181 -1.41 -23.04 0.29
N MET A 182 -2.22 -22.12 0.84
CA MET A 182 -1.72 -20.82 1.29
C MET A 182 -0.70 -20.96 2.42
N GLU A 183 -0.86 -21.95 3.29
CA GLU A 183 0.06 -22.26 4.36
C GLU A 183 1.45 -22.62 3.82
N LYS A 184 1.50 -23.55 2.85
CA LYS A 184 2.75 -23.92 2.17
C LYS A 184 3.39 -22.73 1.44
N LEU A 185 2.60 -21.86 0.82
CA LEU A 185 3.10 -20.64 0.20
C LEU A 185 3.74 -19.71 1.24
N ALA A 186 3.08 -19.53 2.39
CA ALA A 186 3.60 -18.72 3.48
C ALA A 186 4.90 -19.28 4.07
N ASP A 187 5.02 -20.62 4.20
CA ASP A 187 6.24 -21.27 4.67
C ASP A 187 7.43 -20.99 3.73
N ILE A 188 7.17 -20.96 2.41
CA ILE A 188 8.20 -20.61 1.43
C ILE A 188 8.54 -19.11 1.51
N TRP A 189 7.53 -18.25 1.64
CA TRP A 189 7.71 -16.80 1.71
C TRP A 189 8.52 -16.37 2.93
N TYR A 190 8.25 -16.96 4.09
CA TYR A 190 8.89 -16.63 5.35
C TYR A 190 10.13 -17.48 5.67
N GLU A 191 10.67 -18.23 4.67
CA GLU A 191 11.93 -19.00 4.76
C GLU A 191 11.99 -20.01 5.92
N GLY A 192 10.86 -20.61 6.28
CA GLY A 192 10.78 -21.60 7.34
C GLY A 192 10.92 -21.02 8.77
N ASN A 193 11.07 -19.72 8.92
CA ASN A 193 10.71 -19.10 10.18
C ASN A 193 9.27 -19.44 10.44
N SER A 194 8.98 -19.99 11.63
CA SER A 194 7.68 -20.56 11.91
C SER A 194 6.61 -19.65 11.30
N ALA A 195 5.82 -20.18 10.38
CA ALA A 195 4.81 -19.45 9.63
C ALA A 195 3.86 -18.65 10.57
N ARG A 196 3.88 -18.95 11.85
CA ARG A 196 3.23 -18.24 12.94
C ARG A 196 3.87 -16.90 13.26
N GLU A 197 5.19 -16.82 13.48
CA GLU A 197 5.86 -15.56 13.83
C GLU A 197 5.90 -14.60 12.66
N GLY A 198 6.13 -15.10 11.43
CA GLY A 198 6.16 -14.27 10.24
C GLY A 198 4.81 -13.65 9.88
N ARG A 199 3.69 -14.35 10.10
CA ARG A 199 2.34 -13.85 9.82
C ARG A 199 1.84 -12.86 10.87
N GLU A 200 2.25 -13.02 12.11
CA GLU A 200 1.81 -12.16 13.20
C GLU A 200 2.66 -10.89 13.33
N HIS A 201 3.86 -10.88 12.75
CA HIS A 201 4.75 -9.73 12.80
C HIS A 201 4.66 -8.88 11.54
N HIS A 202 3.84 -7.85 11.61
CA HIS A 202 3.69 -6.77 10.63
C HIS A 202 5.02 -6.12 10.21
N TYR A 203 6.09 -6.36 10.94
CA TYR A 203 7.41 -5.78 10.78
C TYR A 203 8.48 -6.74 10.26
N ASN A 204 8.08 -7.89 9.68
CA ASN A 204 9.04 -8.81 9.10
C ASN A 204 9.77 -8.18 7.89
N GLY A 205 11.07 -8.43 7.76
CA GLY A 205 11.90 -7.89 6.67
C GLY A 205 11.45 -8.30 5.25
N SER A 206 10.59 -9.31 5.12
CA SER A 206 9.98 -9.72 3.84
C SER A 206 9.10 -8.63 3.21
N ARG A 207 8.58 -7.68 4.00
CA ARG A 207 7.79 -6.53 3.54
C ARG A 207 8.59 -5.54 2.68
N TYR A 208 9.92 -5.56 2.77
CA TYR A 208 10.79 -4.62 2.07
C TYR A 208 11.11 -5.04 0.62
N HIS A 209 10.12 -5.55 -0.09
CA HIS A 209 10.19 -5.87 -1.51
C HIS A 209 9.14 -5.08 -2.29
N CYS A 210 9.36 -4.88 -3.60
CA CYS A 210 8.37 -4.25 -4.48
C CYS A 210 7.04 -5.02 -4.51
N LEU A 211 7.11 -6.33 -4.37
CA LEU A 211 5.97 -7.22 -4.14
C LEU A 211 6.17 -7.96 -2.82
N TYR A 212 5.19 -7.93 -1.95
CA TYR A 212 5.16 -8.79 -0.77
C TYR A 212 3.75 -9.37 -0.55
N VAL A 213 3.69 -10.51 0.13
CA VAL A 213 2.43 -11.17 0.51
C VAL A 213 2.27 -11.01 2.03
N GLN A 214 1.11 -10.54 2.45
CA GLN A 214 0.77 -10.28 3.84
C GLN A 214 -0.35 -11.22 4.31
#